data_bcc9801fd28f5fee2110c7ef5c989743
#
_entry.id   bcc9801fd28f5fee2110c7ef5c989743
#
_cell.length_a   1.000
_cell.length_b   1.000
_cell.length_c   1.000
_cell.angle_alpha   90.00
_cell.angle_beta   90.00
_cell.angle_gamma   90.00
#
_symmetry.space_group_name_H-M   'P 1'
#
loop_
_entity.id
_entity.type
_entity.pdbx_description
1 polymer ?
#
loop_
_entity_poly.entity_id
_entity_poly.type
_entity_poly.pdbx_seq_one_letter_code
_entity_poly.pdbx_strand_id
1 'polypeptide(L)'
;VPEGDSLVRVAHRLRPVLEGRPLTHADLRVPRHATADLTGWTVAEVLPRAKYLLMRLTPPAARPGARPLTLISHLKMEGRWLVSALDARWGAPAWQVRAVLETAEHRVLGAQLGLLTLVPTADEAAVLGHLGPDLLDPAWDTPDDGAALLAEGMRRLTARPERPVGLALLDQRLVSGIGNIYRCETLLLAGIDPHRPIGEVEDVAGLVLLARDLLRANAPPAAPAAGGTLARSRSRA
;
A
#
# COMPACT_ATOMS: atom_id res chain seq x y z
N VAL A 1 6.78 13.37 -1.56
CA VAL A 1 5.79 12.56 -2.32
C VAL A 1 5.75 11.18 -1.70
N PRO A 2 4.59 10.66 -1.28
CA PRO A 2 4.51 9.28 -0.80
C PRO A 2 4.83 8.28 -1.92
N GLU A 3 5.76 7.35 -1.64
CA GLU A 3 6.10 6.22 -2.51
C GLU A 3 5.81 4.91 -1.76
N GLY A 4 6.17 3.77 -2.28
CA GLY A 4 5.82 2.47 -1.71
C GLY A 4 6.21 2.32 -0.23
N ASP A 5 7.43 2.74 0.13
CA ASP A 5 7.95 2.74 1.51
C ASP A 5 7.07 3.54 2.47
N SER A 6 6.51 4.67 2.00
CA SER A 6 5.62 5.52 2.78
C SER A 6 4.32 4.80 3.10
N LEU A 7 3.78 4.01 2.16
CA LEU A 7 2.56 3.23 2.37
C LEU A 7 2.80 2.07 3.35
N VAL A 8 4.00 1.45 3.31
CA VAL A 8 4.39 0.44 4.32
C VAL A 8 4.43 1.07 5.71
N ARG A 9 5.02 2.28 5.86
CA ARG A 9 5.01 3.01 7.14
C ARG A 9 3.60 3.36 7.62
N VAL A 10 2.72 3.77 6.71
CA VAL A 10 1.32 4.05 7.04
C VAL A 10 0.62 2.79 7.50
N ALA A 11 0.73 1.69 6.76
CA ALA A 11 0.14 0.41 7.14
C ALA A 11 0.64 -0.07 8.50
N HIS A 12 1.96 -0.02 8.74
CA HIS A 12 2.56 -0.38 10.03
C HIS A 12 1.97 0.41 11.20
N ARG A 13 1.71 1.70 11.01
CA ARG A 13 1.11 2.56 12.04
C ARG A 13 -0.38 2.28 12.25
N LEU A 14 -1.13 1.91 11.22
CA LEU A 14 -2.57 1.69 11.28
C LEU A 14 -2.94 0.29 11.77
N ARG A 15 -2.14 -0.72 11.50
CA ARG A 15 -2.39 -2.10 11.91
C ARG A 15 -2.75 -2.25 13.39
N PRO A 16 -1.95 -1.78 14.36
CA PRO A 16 -2.23 -1.99 15.77
C PRO A 16 -3.51 -1.33 16.27
N VAL A 17 -4.03 -0.33 15.54
CA VAL A 17 -5.23 0.41 15.94
C VAL A 17 -6.49 0.00 15.16
N LEU A 18 -6.35 -0.71 14.04
CA LEU A 18 -7.48 -1.11 13.19
C LEU A 18 -7.64 -2.62 13.05
N GLU A 19 -6.55 -3.38 12.83
CA GLU A 19 -6.66 -4.81 12.51
C GLU A 19 -7.29 -5.62 13.65
N GLY A 20 -8.22 -6.50 13.29
CA GLY A 20 -9.00 -7.33 14.20
C GLY A 20 -10.07 -6.56 14.99
N ARG A 21 -10.23 -5.25 14.75
CA ARG A 21 -11.13 -4.40 15.51
C ARG A 21 -12.38 -4.04 14.72
N PRO A 22 -13.58 -4.11 15.34
CA PRO A 22 -14.80 -3.62 14.72
C PRO A 22 -14.79 -2.08 14.71
N LEU A 23 -15.31 -1.52 13.64
CA LEU A 23 -15.56 -0.07 13.53
C LEU A 23 -16.80 0.28 14.34
N THR A 24 -16.67 1.18 15.30
CA THR A 24 -17.79 1.75 16.07
C THR A 24 -18.46 2.89 15.30
N HIS A 25 -17.69 3.56 14.43
CA HIS A 25 -18.18 4.62 13.54
C HIS A 25 -17.35 4.64 12.25
N ALA A 26 -17.99 4.93 11.13
CA ALA A 26 -17.33 5.18 9.85
C ALA A 26 -18.09 6.24 9.05
N ASP A 27 -17.35 7.23 8.54
CA ASP A 27 -17.90 8.31 7.71
C ASP A 27 -16.96 8.50 6.50
N LEU A 28 -17.43 8.11 5.31
CA LEU A 28 -16.69 8.25 4.06
C LEU A 28 -17.17 9.49 3.31
N ARG A 29 -16.40 10.57 3.39
CA ARG A 29 -16.74 11.91 2.87
C ARG A 29 -16.38 12.07 1.40
N VAL A 30 -16.77 11.10 0.61
CA VAL A 30 -16.68 11.13 -0.85
C VAL A 30 -18.08 10.82 -1.42
N PRO A 31 -18.56 11.56 -2.43
CA PRO A 31 -19.97 11.47 -2.87
C PRO A 31 -20.43 10.04 -3.16
N ARG A 32 -19.58 9.25 -3.82
CA ARG A 32 -19.92 7.87 -4.21
C ARG A 32 -20.16 6.93 -3.02
N HIS A 33 -19.59 7.22 -1.86
CA HIS A 33 -19.62 6.35 -0.69
C HIS A 33 -20.18 7.03 0.56
N ALA A 34 -20.77 8.22 0.44
CA ALA A 34 -21.27 9.01 1.57
C ALA A 34 -22.39 8.32 2.37
N THR A 35 -23.09 7.35 1.77
CA THR A 35 -24.13 6.56 2.42
C THR A 35 -23.67 5.18 2.88
N ALA A 36 -22.39 4.86 2.72
CA ALA A 36 -21.87 3.55 3.13
C ALA A 36 -21.81 3.48 4.66
N ASP A 37 -22.54 2.54 5.24
CA ASP A 37 -22.48 2.25 6.67
C ASP A 37 -21.56 1.05 6.93
N LEU A 38 -20.41 1.34 7.49
CA LEU A 38 -19.41 0.33 7.89
C LEU A 38 -19.39 0.09 9.41
N THR A 39 -20.39 0.58 10.15
CA THR A 39 -20.52 0.35 11.59
C THR A 39 -20.65 -1.16 11.87
N GLY A 40 -19.86 -1.66 12.80
CA GLY A 40 -19.76 -3.07 13.14
C GLY A 40 -18.93 -3.94 12.20
N TRP A 41 -18.44 -3.40 11.06
CA TRP A 41 -17.51 -4.13 10.21
C TRP A 41 -16.15 -4.23 10.87
N THR A 42 -15.53 -5.39 10.77
CA THR A 42 -14.17 -5.61 11.31
C THR A 42 -13.12 -5.36 10.24
N VAL A 43 -12.11 -4.56 10.56
CA VAL A 43 -10.93 -4.41 9.70
C VAL A 43 -10.10 -5.68 9.83
N ALA A 44 -10.19 -6.56 8.85
CA ALA A 44 -9.47 -7.83 8.85
C ALA A 44 -7.98 -7.64 8.59
N GLU A 45 -7.64 -6.70 7.71
CA GLU A 45 -6.27 -6.52 7.25
C GLU A 45 -6.03 -5.09 6.77
N VAL A 46 -4.85 -4.53 7.05
CA VAL A 46 -4.35 -3.26 6.51
C VAL A 46 -3.05 -3.53 5.76
N LEU A 47 -3.06 -3.40 4.44
CA LEU A 47 -1.90 -3.70 3.61
C LEU A 47 -1.60 -2.61 2.59
N PRO A 48 -0.31 -2.34 2.35
CA PRO A 48 0.11 -1.54 1.22
C PRO A 48 0.10 -2.39 -0.04
N ARG A 49 -0.20 -1.78 -1.18
CA ARG A 49 -0.01 -2.35 -2.51
C ARG A 49 0.51 -1.25 -3.41
N ALA A 50 1.79 -1.29 -3.78
CA ALA A 50 2.46 -0.19 -4.46
C ALA A 50 2.28 1.16 -3.72
N LYS A 51 1.56 2.11 -4.33
CA LYS A 51 1.25 3.41 -3.72
C LYS A 51 -0.17 3.51 -3.17
N TYR A 52 -0.86 2.36 -3.03
CA TYR A 52 -2.19 2.26 -2.45
C TYR A 52 -2.14 1.69 -1.04
N LEU A 53 -3.10 2.08 -0.23
CA LEU A 53 -3.38 1.45 1.06
C LEU A 53 -4.75 0.78 0.97
N LEU A 54 -4.79 -0.49 1.32
CA LEU A 54 -5.98 -1.31 1.35
C LEU A 54 -6.34 -1.61 2.80
N MET A 55 -7.63 -1.50 3.12
CA MET A 55 -8.21 -1.98 4.38
C MET A 55 -9.31 -2.96 4.03
N ARG A 56 -9.06 -4.26 4.23
CA ARG A 56 -10.04 -5.31 3.98
C ARG A 56 -10.97 -5.43 5.17
N LEU A 57 -12.26 -5.45 4.90
CA LEU A 57 -13.32 -5.39 5.89
C LEU A 57 -14.18 -6.65 5.79
N THR A 58 -14.41 -7.30 6.93
CA THR A 58 -15.37 -8.40 7.04
C THR A 58 -16.67 -7.89 7.64
N PRO A 59 -17.83 -8.34 7.10
CA PRO A 59 -19.13 -7.89 7.60
C PRO A 59 -19.40 -8.44 9.01
N PRO A 60 -20.20 -7.72 9.83
CA PRO A 60 -20.64 -8.22 11.11
C PRO A 60 -21.62 -9.40 10.93
N ALA A 61 -21.66 -10.30 11.92
CA ALA A 61 -22.58 -11.47 11.92
C ALA A 61 -24.06 -11.07 11.75
N ALA A 62 -24.42 -9.87 12.20
CA ALA A 62 -25.77 -9.31 12.05
C ALA A 62 -26.17 -8.96 10.60
N ARG A 63 -25.22 -9.04 9.63
CA ARG A 63 -25.49 -8.82 8.20
C ARG A 63 -25.22 -10.08 7.38
N PRO A 64 -26.03 -11.15 7.55
CA PRO A 64 -25.84 -12.41 6.83
C PRO A 64 -25.93 -12.17 5.33
N GLY A 65 -25.00 -12.73 4.54
CA GLY A 65 -24.92 -12.56 3.10
C GLY A 65 -24.20 -11.31 2.61
N ALA A 66 -23.80 -10.39 3.48
CA ALA A 66 -22.94 -9.28 3.09
C ALA A 66 -21.55 -9.82 2.66
N ARG A 67 -21.04 -9.27 1.54
CA ARG A 67 -19.72 -9.66 1.01
C ARG A 67 -18.62 -8.82 1.65
N PRO A 68 -17.41 -9.38 1.84
CA PRO A 68 -16.26 -8.59 2.26
C PRO A 68 -16.02 -7.40 1.33
N LEU A 69 -15.62 -6.28 1.92
CA LEU A 69 -15.33 -5.03 1.21
C LEU A 69 -13.86 -4.64 1.43
N THR A 70 -13.32 -3.90 0.49
CA THR A 70 -12.00 -3.29 0.61
C THR A 70 -12.12 -1.79 0.43
N LEU A 71 -11.68 -1.04 1.44
CA LEU A 71 -11.48 0.40 1.35
C LEU A 71 -10.08 0.64 0.79
N ILE A 72 -10.01 1.20 -0.42
CA ILE A 72 -8.77 1.48 -1.14
C ILE A 72 -8.53 2.99 -1.14
N SER A 73 -7.34 3.40 -0.75
CA SER A 73 -6.93 4.80 -0.78
C SER A 73 -5.58 5.00 -1.46
N HIS A 74 -5.39 6.20 -2.05
CA HIS A 74 -4.13 6.67 -2.59
C HIS A 74 -3.81 8.06 -2.03
N LEU A 75 -2.61 8.26 -1.50
CA LEU A 75 -2.26 9.51 -0.83
C LEU A 75 -2.03 10.67 -1.82
N LYS A 76 -1.59 10.38 -3.06
CA LYS A 76 -1.10 11.40 -4.02
C LYS A 76 0.01 12.22 -3.37
N MET A 77 -0.06 13.56 -3.43
CA MET A 77 1.01 14.45 -2.93
C MET A 77 0.87 14.79 -1.45
N GLU A 78 -0.35 14.99 -0.96
CA GLU A 78 -0.64 15.63 0.33
C GLU A 78 -1.48 14.76 1.26
N GLY A 79 -2.00 13.64 0.75
CA GLY A 79 -2.84 12.73 1.51
C GLY A 79 -2.09 12.11 2.69
N ARG A 80 -2.80 11.95 3.79
CA ARG A 80 -2.26 11.35 5.01
C ARG A 80 -3.33 10.63 5.80
N TRP A 81 -2.91 9.61 6.53
CA TRP A 81 -3.70 8.95 7.55
C TRP A 81 -3.18 9.35 8.93
N LEU A 82 -4.06 9.80 9.81
CA LEU A 82 -3.78 10.29 11.14
C LEU A 82 -4.46 9.38 12.16
N VAL A 83 -3.77 9.09 13.26
CA VAL A 83 -4.31 8.30 14.39
C VAL A 83 -4.38 9.22 15.60
N SER A 84 -5.48 9.18 16.33
CA SER A 84 -5.67 9.93 17.58
C SER A 84 -6.60 9.18 18.54
N ALA A 85 -6.63 9.59 19.81
CA ALA A 85 -7.69 9.21 20.72
C ALA A 85 -9.05 9.78 20.27
N LEU A 86 -10.15 9.18 20.73
CA LEU A 86 -11.50 9.56 20.30
C LEU A 86 -11.88 10.98 20.69
N ASP A 87 -11.44 11.45 21.86
CA ASP A 87 -11.69 12.78 22.42
C ASP A 87 -10.74 13.86 21.90
N ALA A 88 -9.67 13.46 21.19
CA ALA A 88 -8.71 14.41 20.65
C ALA A 88 -9.32 15.27 19.54
N ARG A 89 -8.84 16.50 19.42
CA ARG A 89 -9.16 17.36 18.28
C ARG A 89 -8.67 16.74 16.99
N TRP A 90 -9.39 16.95 15.92
CA TRP A 90 -8.99 16.48 14.60
C TRP A 90 -7.63 17.09 14.18
N GLY A 91 -6.68 16.26 13.82
CA GLY A 91 -5.37 16.70 13.33
C GLY A 91 -5.37 17.27 11.90
N ALA A 92 -6.57 17.53 11.35
CA ALA A 92 -6.78 18.15 10.06
C ALA A 92 -8.08 18.96 10.06
N PRO A 93 -8.18 20.04 9.25
CA PRO A 93 -9.44 20.76 9.03
C PRO A 93 -10.52 19.83 8.48
N ALA A 94 -11.76 20.00 8.94
CA ALA A 94 -12.87 19.11 8.59
C ALA A 94 -13.11 18.99 7.07
N TRP A 95 -12.89 20.06 6.31
CA TRP A 95 -13.03 20.09 4.86
C TRP A 95 -11.97 19.28 4.11
N GLN A 96 -10.83 18.97 4.75
CA GLN A 96 -9.80 18.10 4.19
C GLN A 96 -10.08 16.62 4.45
N VAL A 97 -10.88 16.28 5.44
CA VAL A 97 -11.14 14.89 5.84
C VAL A 97 -12.02 14.20 4.79
N ARG A 98 -11.56 13.03 4.33
CA ARG A 98 -12.24 12.17 3.35
C ARG A 98 -12.74 10.87 3.96
N ALA A 99 -12.15 10.45 5.10
CA ALA A 99 -12.59 9.29 5.85
C ALA A 99 -12.42 9.53 7.34
N VAL A 100 -13.39 9.09 8.11
CA VAL A 100 -13.31 8.92 9.57
C VAL A 100 -13.60 7.47 9.86
N LEU A 101 -12.69 6.79 10.53
CA LEU A 101 -12.86 5.42 11.01
C LEU A 101 -12.59 5.42 12.51
N GLU A 102 -13.53 4.92 13.32
CA GLU A 102 -13.36 4.83 14.76
C GLU A 102 -13.48 3.39 15.22
N THR A 103 -12.62 3.02 16.13
CA THR A 103 -12.71 1.79 16.94
C THR A 103 -13.12 2.18 18.35
N ALA A 104 -13.18 1.24 19.28
CA ALA A 104 -13.51 1.55 20.69
C ALA A 104 -12.48 2.50 21.36
N GLU A 105 -11.25 2.58 20.84
CA GLU A 105 -10.16 3.30 21.49
C GLU A 105 -9.57 4.44 20.63
N HIS A 106 -9.64 4.31 19.31
CA HIS A 106 -8.91 5.19 18.41
C HIS A 106 -9.80 5.75 17.30
N ARG A 107 -9.44 6.96 16.89
CA ARG A 107 -9.93 7.59 15.65
C ARG A 107 -8.82 7.62 14.61
N VAL A 108 -9.17 7.19 13.40
CA VAL A 108 -8.29 7.24 12.23
C VAL A 108 -8.91 8.15 11.19
N LEU A 109 -8.19 9.20 10.79
CA LEU A 109 -8.64 10.19 9.82
C LEU A 109 -7.84 10.06 8.53
N GLY A 110 -8.52 9.89 7.41
CA GLY A 110 -7.97 10.04 6.07
C GLY A 110 -8.15 11.47 5.59
N ALA A 111 -7.08 12.26 5.54
CA ALA A 111 -7.13 13.67 5.11
C ALA A 111 -6.45 13.85 3.76
N GLN A 112 -7.02 14.69 2.90
CA GLN A 112 -6.52 15.06 1.57
C GLN A 112 -6.19 13.84 0.67
N LEU A 113 -6.88 12.71 0.88
CA LEU A 113 -6.69 11.52 0.07
C LEU A 113 -7.04 11.82 -1.39
N GLY A 114 -6.10 11.56 -2.29
CA GLY A 114 -6.31 11.79 -3.73
C GLY A 114 -7.22 10.76 -4.39
N LEU A 115 -7.39 9.59 -3.75
CA LEU A 115 -8.39 8.59 -4.09
C LEU A 115 -8.87 7.92 -2.80
N LEU A 116 -10.17 7.73 -2.70
CA LEU A 116 -10.82 6.88 -1.71
C LEU A 116 -11.97 6.17 -2.39
N THR A 117 -11.95 4.84 -2.39
CA THR A 117 -13.03 4.03 -2.96
C THR A 117 -13.27 2.78 -2.11
N LEU A 118 -14.51 2.33 -2.10
CA LEU A 118 -14.96 1.12 -1.43
C LEU A 118 -15.47 0.16 -2.50
N VAL A 119 -14.92 -1.04 -2.55
CA VAL A 119 -15.27 -2.07 -3.53
C VAL A 119 -15.48 -3.43 -2.84
N PRO A 120 -16.24 -4.35 -3.40
CA PRO A 120 -16.17 -5.74 -2.98
C PRO A 120 -14.73 -6.24 -3.06
N THR A 121 -14.27 -7.00 -2.07
CA THR A 121 -12.87 -7.51 -2.04
C THR A 121 -12.55 -8.34 -3.29
N ALA A 122 -13.53 -9.07 -3.81
CA ALA A 122 -13.38 -9.82 -5.06
C ALA A 122 -13.10 -8.92 -6.29
N ASP A 123 -13.43 -7.64 -6.21
CA ASP A 123 -13.30 -6.67 -7.31
C ASP A 123 -12.08 -5.74 -7.15
N GLU A 124 -11.15 -6.04 -6.22
CA GLU A 124 -9.90 -5.26 -6.05
C GLU A 124 -9.14 -5.09 -7.37
N ALA A 125 -9.16 -6.10 -8.23
CA ALA A 125 -8.50 -6.06 -9.53
C ALA A 125 -9.04 -4.97 -10.46
N ALA A 126 -10.28 -4.54 -10.31
CA ALA A 126 -10.85 -3.43 -11.09
C ALA A 126 -10.12 -2.09 -10.81
N VAL A 127 -9.56 -1.96 -9.62
CA VAL A 127 -8.78 -0.75 -9.21
C VAL A 127 -7.28 -0.96 -9.39
N LEU A 128 -6.78 -2.15 -9.07
CA LEU A 128 -5.35 -2.43 -8.93
C LEU A 128 -4.75 -3.30 -10.05
N GLY A 129 -5.58 -3.93 -10.88
CA GLY A 129 -5.14 -4.90 -11.89
C GLY A 129 -4.25 -4.32 -12.99
N HIS A 130 -4.18 -3.00 -13.09
CA HIS A 130 -3.28 -2.32 -14.03
C HIS A 130 -1.82 -2.27 -13.54
N LEU A 131 -1.57 -2.54 -12.24
CA LEU A 131 -0.25 -2.42 -11.64
C LEU A 131 0.69 -3.53 -12.13
N GLY A 132 1.94 -3.16 -12.34
CA GLY A 132 3.05 -4.09 -12.51
C GLY A 132 3.47 -4.71 -11.17
N PRO A 133 4.50 -5.57 -11.18
CA PRO A 133 5.08 -6.12 -9.97
C PRO A 133 5.36 -5.03 -8.95
N ASP A 134 4.82 -5.19 -7.73
CA ASP A 134 5.08 -4.28 -6.63
C ASP A 134 6.44 -4.59 -6.03
N LEU A 135 7.37 -3.63 -6.05
CA LEU A 135 8.75 -3.83 -5.58
C LEU A 135 8.84 -4.12 -4.08
N LEU A 136 7.79 -3.90 -3.31
CA LEU A 136 7.71 -4.21 -1.87
C LEU A 136 6.78 -5.39 -1.56
N ASP A 137 6.32 -6.14 -2.57
CA ASP A 137 5.53 -7.35 -2.34
C ASP A 137 6.36 -8.39 -1.58
N PRO A 138 5.84 -8.97 -0.47
CA PRO A 138 6.56 -10.01 0.28
C PRO A 138 6.94 -11.25 -0.56
N ALA A 139 6.24 -11.51 -1.65
CA ALA A 139 6.54 -12.62 -2.56
C ALA A 139 7.96 -12.55 -3.17
N TRP A 140 8.60 -11.37 -3.19
CA TRP A 140 10.00 -11.26 -3.58
C TRP A 140 10.98 -12.03 -2.67
N ASP A 141 10.58 -12.33 -1.45
CA ASP A 141 11.44 -13.00 -0.48
C ASP A 141 11.42 -14.54 -0.63
N THR A 142 10.54 -15.06 -1.50
CA THR A 142 10.54 -16.47 -1.93
C THR A 142 11.30 -16.60 -3.26
N PRO A 143 12.21 -17.59 -3.43
CA PRO A 143 13.04 -17.67 -4.62
C PRO A 143 12.26 -17.75 -5.93
N ASP A 144 11.23 -18.60 -6.00
CA ASP A 144 10.46 -18.83 -7.22
C ASP A 144 9.57 -17.63 -7.56
N ASP A 145 8.84 -17.09 -6.58
CA ASP A 145 7.96 -15.93 -6.81
C ASP A 145 8.79 -14.66 -7.10
N GLY A 146 9.90 -14.46 -6.39
CA GLY A 146 10.80 -13.34 -6.62
C GLY A 146 11.39 -13.37 -8.03
N ALA A 147 11.81 -14.53 -8.51
CA ALA A 147 12.28 -14.71 -9.88
C ALA A 147 11.17 -14.42 -10.91
N ALA A 148 9.95 -14.88 -10.65
CA ALA A 148 8.80 -14.62 -11.51
C ALA A 148 8.44 -13.12 -11.56
N LEU A 149 8.44 -12.43 -10.41
CA LEU A 149 8.18 -10.99 -10.33
C LEU A 149 9.25 -10.18 -11.07
N LEU A 150 10.53 -10.56 -10.94
CA LEU A 150 11.63 -9.93 -11.66
C LEU A 150 11.47 -10.12 -13.17
N ALA A 151 11.24 -11.36 -13.62
CA ALA A 151 11.05 -11.66 -15.03
C ALA A 151 9.89 -10.88 -15.64
N GLU A 152 8.76 -10.79 -14.92
CA GLU A 152 7.59 -10.02 -15.38
C GLU A 152 7.89 -8.52 -15.42
N GLY A 153 8.57 -7.97 -14.41
CA GLY A 153 9.00 -6.56 -14.39
C GLY A 153 9.92 -6.24 -15.58
N MET A 154 10.93 -7.05 -15.81
CA MET A 154 11.83 -6.92 -16.97
C MET A 154 11.07 -6.99 -18.30
N ARG A 155 10.22 -8.00 -18.47
CA ARG A 155 9.41 -8.17 -19.69
C ARG A 155 8.57 -6.93 -19.99
N ARG A 156 7.95 -6.32 -18.96
CA ARG A 156 7.15 -5.10 -19.12
C ARG A 156 8.01 -3.88 -19.42
N LEU A 157 9.12 -3.70 -18.70
CA LEU A 157 10.01 -2.57 -18.91
C LEU A 157 10.61 -2.54 -20.30
N THR A 158 11.05 -3.70 -20.83
CA THR A 158 11.70 -3.82 -22.13
C THR A 158 10.75 -3.97 -23.32
N ALA A 159 9.44 -4.02 -23.07
CA ALA A 159 8.43 -4.15 -24.15
C ALA A 159 8.43 -2.95 -25.13
N ARG A 160 8.98 -1.81 -24.73
CA ARG A 160 9.21 -0.64 -25.57
C ARG A 160 10.65 -0.16 -25.37
N PRO A 161 11.61 -0.74 -26.11
CA PRO A 161 13.03 -0.51 -25.90
C PRO A 161 13.46 0.94 -26.12
N GLU A 162 12.74 1.69 -26.95
CA GLU A 162 12.99 3.10 -27.25
C GLU A 162 12.57 4.06 -26.12
N ARG A 163 11.82 3.57 -25.14
CA ARG A 163 11.28 4.41 -24.06
C ARG A 163 12.40 4.86 -23.12
N PRO A 164 12.47 6.17 -22.72
CA PRO A 164 13.42 6.63 -21.72
C PRO A 164 13.27 5.84 -20.40
N VAL A 165 14.38 5.35 -19.86
CA VAL A 165 14.41 4.53 -18.64
C VAL A 165 13.77 5.24 -17.45
N GLY A 166 14.00 6.55 -17.31
CA GLY A 166 13.40 7.36 -16.27
C GLY A 166 11.87 7.42 -16.33
N LEU A 167 11.28 7.38 -17.53
CA LEU A 167 9.83 7.32 -17.71
C LEU A 167 9.30 5.89 -17.56
N ALA A 168 10.08 4.88 -17.94
CA ALA A 168 9.72 3.48 -17.76
C ALA A 168 9.59 3.13 -16.27
N LEU A 169 10.56 3.54 -15.43
CA LEU A 169 10.53 3.29 -13.99
C LEU A 169 9.38 3.99 -13.26
N LEU A 170 8.85 5.11 -13.75
CA LEU A 170 7.72 5.80 -13.14
C LEU A 170 6.35 5.21 -13.49
N ASP A 171 6.28 4.42 -14.56
CA ASP A 171 5.02 3.83 -15.00
C ASP A 171 4.63 2.65 -14.12
N GLN A 172 3.68 2.86 -13.21
CA GLN A 172 3.23 1.86 -12.26
C GLN A 172 2.65 0.59 -12.91
N ARG A 173 2.40 0.61 -14.21
CA ARG A 173 1.96 -0.58 -14.98
C ARG A 173 3.13 -1.50 -15.32
N LEU A 174 4.36 -1.01 -15.32
CA LEU A 174 5.55 -1.78 -15.66
C LEU A 174 6.18 -2.40 -14.41
N VAL A 175 6.55 -1.57 -13.46
CA VAL A 175 6.90 -1.91 -12.06
C VAL A 175 6.23 -0.91 -11.16
N SER A 176 5.86 -1.31 -9.94
CA SER A 176 5.09 -0.43 -9.08
C SER A 176 5.71 -0.22 -7.70
N GLY A 177 5.29 0.86 -7.02
CA GLY A 177 5.86 1.29 -5.74
C GLY A 177 6.88 2.42 -5.86
N ILE A 178 7.70 2.41 -6.90
CA ILE A 178 8.70 3.45 -7.17
C ILE A 178 8.05 4.77 -7.63
N GLY A 179 8.58 5.90 -7.16
CA GLY A 179 8.20 7.23 -7.60
C GLY A 179 9.40 8.07 -8.01
N ASN A 180 9.25 9.39 -7.93
CA ASN A 180 10.28 10.28 -8.45
C ASN A 180 11.57 10.26 -7.63
N ILE A 181 11.48 10.08 -6.30
CA ILE A 181 12.65 10.04 -5.42
C ILE A 181 13.48 8.79 -5.77
N TYR A 182 12.87 7.62 -5.66
CA TYR A 182 13.59 6.35 -5.89
C TYR A 182 14.01 6.18 -7.35
N ARG A 183 13.26 6.69 -8.33
CA ARG A 183 13.73 6.76 -9.71
C ARG A 183 15.04 7.52 -9.82
N CYS A 184 15.11 8.71 -9.23
CA CYS A 184 16.31 9.55 -9.31
C CYS A 184 17.50 8.90 -8.60
N GLU A 185 17.28 8.37 -7.38
CA GLU A 185 18.32 7.69 -6.60
C GLU A 185 18.82 6.43 -7.33
N THR A 186 17.90 5.60 -7.84
CA THR A 186 18.26 4.38 -8.57
C THR A 186 19.12 4.68 -9.80
N LEU A 187 18.69 5.64 -10.61
CA LEU A 187 19.43 5.99 -11.84
C LEU A 187 20.77 6.67 -11.54
N LEU A 188 20.83 7.50 -10.49
CA LEU A 188 22.07 8.12 -10.04
C LEU A 188 23.08 7.06 -9.60
N LEU A 189 22.67 6.14 -8.74
CA LEU A 189 23.54 5.07 -8.23
C LEU A 189 23.98 4.07 -9.31
N ALA A 190 23.11 3.84 -10.29
CA ALA A 190 23.44 3.02 -11.46
C ALA A 190 24.31 3.74 -12.51
N GLY A 191 24.50 5.07 -12.39
CA GLY A 191 25.21 5.87 -13.40
C GLY A 191 24.50 5.95 -14.75
N ILE A 192 23.15 5.88 -14.75
CA ILE A 192 22.34 5.82 -15.97
C ILE A 192 21.64 7.16 -16.19
N ASP A 193 21.80 7.73 -17.40
CA ASP A 193 21.05 8.90 -17.83
C ASP A 193 19.54 8.55 -17.89
N PRO A 194 18.65 9.32 -17.23
CA PRO A 194 17.21 9.06 -17.26
C PRO A 194 16.57 9.12 -18.66
N HIS A 195 17.22 9.76 -19.62
CA HIS A 195 16.77 9.85 -21.00
C HIS A 195 17.25 8.68 -21.89
N ARG A 196 18.18 7.85 -21.39
CA ARG A 196 18.65 6.68 -22.12
C ARG A 196 17.47 5.74 -22.43
N PRO A 197 17.37 5.22 -23.68
CA PRO A 197 16.39 4.17 -24.00
C PRO A 197 16.57 2.95 -23.10
N ILE A 198 15.48 2.38 -22.61
CA ILE A 198 15.55 1.21 -21.70
C ILE A 198 16.21 0.00 -22.38
N GLY A 199 16.08 -0.12 -23.71
CA GLY A 199 16.71 -1.18 -24.49
C GLY A 199 18.24 -1.08 -24.59
N GLU A 200 18.84 0.07 -24.23
CA GLU A 200 20.28 0.29 -24.17
C GLU A 200 20.84 0.14 -22.74
N VAL A 201 20.00 -0.20 -21.77
CA VAL A 201 20.43 -0.51 -20.40
C VAL A 201 20.88 -1.95 -20.34
N GLU A 202 22.17 -2.17 -20.11
CA GLU A 202 22.80 -3.51 -20.13
C GLU A 202 22.24 -4.43 -19.04
N ASP A 203 22.00 -3.92 -17.82
CA ASP A 203 21.51 -4.67 -16.67
C ASP A 203 20.19 -4.10 -16.13
N VAL A 204 19.09 -4.38 -16.82
CA VAL A 204 17.74 -4.00 -16.38
C VAL A 204 17.34 -4.77 -15.11
N ALA A 205 17.82 -6.01 -14.95
CA ALA A 205 17.54 -6.80 -13.74
C ALA A 205 18.18 -6.16 -12.51
N GLY A 206 19.46 -5.84 -12.57
CA GLY A 206 20.16 -5.12 -11.49
C GLY A 206 19.53 -3.78 -11.18
N LEU A 207 19.04 -3.05 -12.19
CA LEU A 207 18.33 -1.78 -11.98
C LEU A 207 17.03 -1.95 -11.20
N VAL A 208 16.23 -2.98 -11.49
CA VAL A 208 14.99 -3.30 -10.76
C VAL A 208 15.30 -3.71 -9.32
N LEU A 209 16.31 -4.53 -9.12
CA LEU A 209 16.75 -4.99 -7.78
C LEU A 209 17.29 -3.83 -6.96
N LEU A 210 18.09 -2.94 -7.55
CA LEU A 210 18.57 -1.72 -6.87
C LEU A 210 17.39 -0.82 -6.43
N ALA A 211 16.41 -0.60 -7.29
CA ALA A 211 15.22 0.17 -6.94
C ALA A 211 14.46 -0.45 -5.77
N ARG A 212 14.32 -1.79 -5.78
CA ARG A 212 13.70 -2.55 -4.70
C ARG A 212 14.48 -2.40 -3.39
N ASP A 213 15.80 -2.55 -3.41
CA ASP A 213 16.64 -2.46 -2.22
C ASP A 213 16.58 -1.06 -1.59
N LEU A 214 16.57 -0.01 -2.38
CA LEU A 214 16.40 1.36 -1.91
C LEU A 214 15.04 1.57 -1.23
N LEU A 215 13.96 1.06 -1.82
CA LEU A 215 12.62 1.09 -1.21
C LEU A 215 12.58 0.32 0.10
N ARG A 216 13.17 -0.89 0.14
CA ARG A 216 13.23 -1.74 1.34
C ARG A 216 14.03 -1.10 2.48
N ALA A 217 15.17 -0.52 2.17
CA ALA A 217 16.03 0.15 3.16
C ALA A 217 15.30 1.28 3.92
N ASN A 218 14.30 1.87 3.28
CA ASN A 218 13.51 2.97 3.85
C ASN A 218 12.12 2.53 4.36
N ALA A 219 11.72 1.29 4.13
CA ALA A 219 10.49 0.73 4.69
C ALA A 219 10.74 0.14 6.09
N PRO A 220 9.80 0.24 7.03
CA PRO A 220 9.89 -0.50 8.28
C PRO A 220 9.89 -2.02 7.98
N PRO A 221 10.54 -2.83 8.82
CA PRO A 221 10.54 -4.27 8.64
C PRO A 221 9.10 -4.81 8.58
N ALA A 222 8.90 -5.84 7.76
CA ALA A 222 7.60 -6.49 7.66
C ALA A 222 7.15 -6.96 9.05
N ALA A 223 5.89 -6.66 9.41
CA ALA A 223 5.34 -7.21 10.64
C ALA A 223 5.34 -8.75 10.52
N PRO A 224 5.69 -9.49 11.58
CA PRO A 224 5.60 -10.95 11.56
C PRO A 224 4.17 -11.34 11.22
N ALA A 225 4.02 -12.32 10.32
CA ALA A 225 2.70 -12.83 9.93
C ALA A 225 1.92 -13.23 11.21
N ALA A 226 0.69 -12.74 11.35
CA ALA A 226 -0.19 -13.10 12.45
C ALA A 226 -0.48 -14.61 12.35
N GLY A 227 0.24 -15.44 13.13
CA GLY A 227 0.10 -16.90 13.08
C GLY A 227 1.18 -17.70 13.82
N GLY A 228 2.19 -17.04 14.36
CA GLY A 228 3.22 -17.71 15.17
C GLY A 228 2.84 -17.74 16.65
N THR A 229 2.30 -18.85 17.16
CA THR A 229 2.13 -19.12 18.59
C THR A 229 3.50 -18.98 19.28
N LEU A 230 3.70 -17.92 20.06
CA LEU A 230 4.85 -17.79 20.95
C LEU A 230 4.81 -18.93 21.98
N ALA A 231 5.58 -19.98 21.75
CA ALA A 231 5.89 -20.98 22.76
C ALA A 231 6.64 -20.25 23.90
N ARG A 232 5.95 -20.06 25.02
CA ARG A 232 6.57 -19.60 26.27
C ARG A 232 7.56 -20.67 26.72
N SER A 233 8.86 -20.41 26.56
CA SER A 233 9.88 -21.17 27.23
C SER A 233 9.77 -20.88 28.74
N ARG A 234 9.28 -21.87 29.49
CA ARG A 234 9.41 -21.86 30.97
C ARG A 234 10.85 -22.19 31.29
N SER A 235 11.65 -21.19 31.65
CA SER A 235 12.86 -21.43 32.44
C SER A 235 12.44 -22.00 33.80
N ARG A 236 12.88 -23.22 34.08
CA ARG A 236 12.92 -23.74 35.45
C ARG A 236 14.25 -23.33 36.06
N ALA A 237 14.17 -22.79 37.25
CA ALA A 237 15.28 -22.56 38.17
C ALA A 237 15.97 -23.87 38.56
#